data_f51769e092e45296d1d0b11747180d3f
#
_entry.id   f51769e092e45296d1d0b11747180d3f
#
_cell.length_a   1.000
_cell.length_b   1.000
_cell.length_c   1.000
_cell.angle_alpha   90.00
_cell.angle_beta   90.00
_cell.angle_gamma   90.00
#
_symmetry.space_group_name_H-M   'P 1'
#
loop_
_entity.id
_entity.type
_entity.pdbx_description
1 polymer ?
#
loop_
_entity_poly.entity_id
_entity_poly.type
_entity_poly.pdbx_seq_one_letter_code
_entity_poly.pdbx_strand_id
1 'polypeptide(L)'
;VSGTLFRYVVRTYLGFAVGILAALVAVFLVVDFVDRARNYTGEGWVWNVLVLYANKALLAVQQLGPAALLLAAGASVSALRKRGEVTAMRALAFGPKALYLPVAACVAVACTGLIAFDEWVAVKASRTVEEITTQRFNRWGDWGMYNNPKQWFRKGDQIFYLRGGSAEEGFENVAILTVTPDFRLARRLDAKFMRPLEGTRWRLEGVVDRTFTPDGQSQVREVTEGEYDLGAPAKTFRIRPGRPEQMRLAVLREQIRARGEVGLDSRQFSLTLHNRFAYPLAGFPAALLAVGLALRPSRKGHLTVAIVEGLLVCVTMWSLMVVARTLALSERLTPAFAAWLPTSLLVVGAFLLWLRGEGRLGRGGG
;
A
#
# COMPACT_ATOMS: atom_id res chain seq x y z
N VAL A 1 19.74 27.64 -16.55
CA VAL A 1 19.76 27.99 -15.12
C VAL A 1 21.20 27.93 -14.65
N SER A 2 21.72 29.03 -14.02
CA SER A 2 23.06 28.96 -13.47
C SER A 2 23.16 27.86 -12.40
N GLY A 3 24.27 27.08 -12.39
CA GLY A 3 24.42 25.96 -11.46
C GLY A 3 24.30 26.38 -9.98
N THR A 4 24.65 27.65 -9.68
CA THR A 4 24.53 28.23 -8.33
C THR A 4 23.06 28.40 -7.93
N LEU A 5 22.23 28.96 -8.82
CA LEU A 5 20.80 29.16 -8.58
C LEU A 5 20.08 27.80 -8.45
N PHE A 6 20.44 26.84 -9.30
CA PHE A 6 19.89 25.47 -9.20
C PHE A 6 20.16 24.87 -7.81
N ARG A 7 21.42 24.87 -7.37
CA ARG A 7 21.82 24.34 -6.04
C ARG A 7 21.13 25.07 -4.89
N TYR A 8 20.96 26.37 -5.00
CA TYR A 8 20.30 27.18 -3.98
C TYR A 8 18.82 26.76 -3.82
N VAL A 9 18.08 26.67 -4.93
CA VAL A 9 16.67 26.23 -4.92
C VAL A 9 16.54 24.80 -4.40
N VAL A 10 17.42 23.88 -4.86
CA VAL A 10 17.47 22.50 -4.38
C VAL A 10 17.65 22.45 -2.86
N ARG A 11 18.65 23.16 -2.32
CA ARG A 11 18.92 23.18 -0.88
C ARG A 11 17.74 23.72 -0.08
N THR A 12 17.13 24.79 -0.56
CA THR A 12 15.94 25.38 0.08
C THR A 12 14.79 24.40 0.07
N TYR A 13 14.50 23.78 -1.08
CA TYR A 13 13.42 22.79 -1.22
C TYR A 13 13.65 21.56 -0.29
N LEU A 14 14.84 20.98 -0.29
CA LEU A 14 15.18 19.81 0.54
C LEU A 14 15.06 20.12 2.03
N GLY A 15 15.47 21.34 2.47
CA GLY A 15 15.28 21.78 3.86
C GLY A 15 13.80 21.77 4.27
N PHE A 16 12.91 22.32 3.42
CA PHE A 16 11.48 22.26 3.66
C PHE A 16 10.94 20.84 3.58
N ALA A 17 11.39 20.01 2.62
CA ALA A 17 10.91 18.66 2.44
C ALA A 17 11.21 17.77 3.67
N VAL A 18 12.45 17.82 4.17
CA VAL A 18 12.85 17.06 5.36
C VAL A 18 12.13 17.59 6.61
N GLY A 19 12.06 18.91 6.80
CA GLY A 19 11.39 19.51 7.95
C GLY A 19 9.90 19.20 8.00
N ILE A 20 9.20 19.32 6.86
CA ILE A 20 7.76 19.03 6.79
C ILE A 20 7.50 17.53 6.94
N LEU A 21 8.30 16.66 6.31
CA LEU A 21 8.15 15.22 6.47
C LEU A 21 8.36 14.81 7.94
N ALA A 22 9.41 15.31 8.58
CA ALA A 22 9.69 15.03 9.99
C ALA A 22 8.53 15.50 10.89
N ALA A 23 8.00 16.70 10.65
CA ALA A 23 6.85 17.23 11.39
C ALA A 23 5.60 16.38 11.21
N LEU A 24 5.28 15.99 9.96
CA LEU A 24 4.12 15.14 9.67
C LEU A 24 4.26 13.76 10.31
N VAL A 25 5.43 13.14 10.23
CA VAL A 25 5.70 11.84 10.87
C VAL A 25 5.60 11.95 12.38
N ALA A 26 6.17 13.00 12.99
CA ALA A 26 6.08 13.19 14.43
C ALA A 26 4.64 13.35 14.90
N VAL A 27 3.84 14.19 14.24
CA VAL A 27 2.41 14.36 14.55
C VAL A 27 1.67 13.05 14.40
N PHE A 28 1.89 12.31 13.30
CA PHE A 28 1.26 11.01 13.08
C PHE A 28 1.57 10.03 14.21
N LEU A 29 2.85 9.91 14.61
CA LEU A 29 3.26 8.97 15.66
C LEU A 29 2.68 9.35 17.02
N VAL A 30 2.64 10.64 17.37
CA VAL A 30 2.04 11.11 18.63
C VAL A 30 0.56 10.80 18.67
N VAL A 31 -0.18 11.12 17.61
CA VAL A 31 -1.63 10.86 17.53
C VAL A 31 -1.93 9.36 17.61
N ASP A 32 -1.20 8.53 16.83
CA ASP A 32 -1.38 7.07 16.85
C ASP A 32 -1.01 6.48 18.23
N PHE A 33 0.01 7.03 18.90
CA PHE A 33 0.40 6.59 20.23
C PHE A 33 -0.70 6.89 21.27
N VAL A 34 -1.21 8.11 21.30
CA VAL A 34 -2.26 8.51 22.24
C VAL A 34 -3.51 7.68 22.06
N ASP A 35 -3.90 7.43 20.80
CA ASP A 35 -5.09 6.61 20.47
C ASP A 35 -4.94 5.16 20.95
N ARG A 36 -3.74 4.59 20.87
CA ARG A 36 -3.47 3.17 21.15
C ARG A 36 -2.77 2.90 22.50
N ALA A 37 -2.42 3.92 23.26
CA ALA A 37 -1.63 3.78 24.52
C ALA A 37 -2.24 2.77 25.49
N ARG A 38 -3.58 2.69 25.56
CA ARG A 38 -4.31 1.76 26.44
C ARG A 38 -4.10 0.29 26.09
N ASN A 39 -3.67 -0.01 24.87
CA ASN A 39 -3.49 -1.39 24.41
C ASN A 39 -2.07 -1.90 24.71
N TYR A 40 -1.15 -1.04 25.13
CA TYR A 40 0.25 -1.40 25.36
C TYR A 40 0.47 -1.83 26.80
N THR A 41 0.30 -3.14 27.05
CA THR A 41 0.43 -3.76 28.38
C THR A 41 1.22 -5.07 28.27
N GLY A 42 1.80 -5.54 29.39
CA GLY A 42 2.54 -6.81 29.45
C GLY A 42 4.02 -6.63 29.75
N GLU A 43 4.74 -7.74 29.93
CA GLU A 43 6.18 -7.70 30.19
C GLU A 43 6.98 -7.17 28.97
N GLY A 44 7.92 -6.25 29.22
CA GLY A 44 8.77 -5.67 28.17
C GLY A 44 8.01 -4.78 27.18
N TRP A 45 6.82 -4.30 27.51
CA TRP A 45 5.98 -3.48 26.60
C TRP A 45 6.72 -2.26 26.06
N VAL A 46 7.58 -1.60 26.86
CA VAL A 46 8.32 -0.40 26.45
C VAL A 46 9.21 -0.69 25.24
N TRP A 47 9.98 -1.79 25.30
CA TRP A 47 10.84 -2.18 24.18
C TRP A 47 10.03 -2.55 22.93
N ASN A 48 8.96 -3.31 23.10
CA ASN A 48 8.07 -3.68 22.00
C ASN A 48 7.42 -2.46 21.36
N VAL A 49 7.00 -1.47 22.15
CA VAL A 49 6.45 -0.19 21.67
C VAL A 49 7.52 0.60 20.91
N LEU A 50 8.75 0.66 21.40
CA LEU A 50 9.84 1.39 20.74
C LEU A 50 10.13 0.80 19.36
N VAL A 51 10.24 -0.53 19.25
CA VAL A 51 10.44 -1.22 17.97
C VAL A 51 9.22 -1.04 17.06
N LEU A 52 8.01 -1.13 17.61
CA LEU A 52 6.76 -0.91 16.88
C LEU A 52 6.73 0.50 16.27
N TYR A 53 7.02 1.54 17.06
CA TYR A 53 6.98 2.93 16.60
C TYR A 53 8.11 3.29 15.66
N ALA A 54 9.30 2.69 15.80
CA ALA A 54 10.36 2.80 14.82
C ALA A 54 9.91 2.29 13.45
N ASN A 55 9.25 1.13 13.39
CA ASN A 55 8.71 0.59 12.14
C ASN A 55 7.50 1.39 11.62
N LYS A 56 6.62 1.88 12.51
CA LYS A 56 5.52 2.77 12.12
C LYS A 56 6.03 4.09 11.54
N ALA A 57 7.14 4.64 12.04
CA ALA A 57 7.77 5.81 11.46
C ALA A 57 8.20 5.58 10.00
N LEU A 58 8.77 4.41 9.69
CA LEU A 58 9.12 4.04 8.32
C LEU A 58 7.87 3.96 7.42
N LEU A 59 6.78 3.37 7.93
CA LEU A 59 5.50 3.33 7.19
C LEU A 59 4.90 4.73 7.00
N ALA A 60 5.02 5.60 8.01
CA ALA A 60 4.56 6.98 7.93
C ALA A 60 5.34 7.79 6.89
N VAL A 61 6.67 7.57 6.75
CA VAL A 61 7.48 8.17 5.67
C VAL A 61 6.93 7.77 4.30
N GLN A 62 6.63 6.49 4.10
CA GLN A 62 6.05 6.00 2.86
C GLN A 62 4.68 6.63 2.57
N GLN A 63 3.82 6.71 3.58
CA GLN A 63 2.46 7.20 3.44
C GLN A 63 2.38 8.72 3.31
N LEU A 64 3.20 9.48 4.03
CA LEU A 64 3.15 10.94 4.06
C LEU A 64 4.13 11.59 3.08
N GLY A 65 5.03 10.80 2.47
CA GLY A 65 6.05 11.27 1.54
C GLY A 65 5.50 12.15 0.41
N PRO A 66 4.54 11.69 -0.41
CA PRO A 66 3.99 12.49 -1.51
C PRO A 66 3.35 13.80 -1.05
N ALA A 67 2.67 13.79 0.10
CA ALA A 67 2.10 15.01 0.71
C ALA A 67 3.19 15.98 1.19
N ALA A 68 4.25 15.46 1.81
CA ALA A 68 5.40 16.27 2.23
C ALA A 68 6.09 16.94 1.03
N LEU A 69 6.28 16.22 -0.09
CA LEU A 69 6.86 16.74 -1.31
C LEU A 69 6.04 17.92 -1.90
N LEU A 70 4.71 17.78 -1.92
CA LEU A 70 3.79 18.82 -2.35
C LEU A 70 3.87 20.06 -1.44
N LEU A 71 3.72 19.85 -0.12
CA LEU A 71 3.75 20.95 0.86
C LEU A 71 5.10 21.67 0.85
N ALA A 72 6.20 20.95 0.72
CA ALA A 72 7.55 21.50 0.62
C ALA A 72 7.72 22.37 -0.63
N ALA A 73 7.15 21.94 -1.76
CA ALA A 73 7.20 22.71 -3.00
C ALA A 73 6.49 24.06 -2.86
N GLY A 74 5.27 24.06 -2.34
CA GLY A 74 4.52 25.28 -2.07
C GLY A 74 5.20 26.18 -1.03
N ALA A 75 5.66 25.61 0.08
CA ALA A 75 6.31 26.33 1.17
C ALA A 75 7.64 26.95 0.75
N SER A 76 8.51 26.21 0.07
CA SER A 76 9.82 26.70 -0.39
C SER A 76 9.68 27.87 -1.37
N VAL A 77 8.81 27.75 -2.37
CA VAL A 77 8.57 28.81 -3.35
C VAL A 77 7.94 30.05 -2.69
N SER A 78 7.01 29.85 -1.75
CA SER A 78 6.41 30.94 -1.00
C SER A 78 7.41 31.66 -0.09
N ALA A 79 8.34 30.93 0.51
CA ALA A 79 9.43 31.48 1.31
C ALA A 79 10.39 32.33 0.46
N LEU A 80 10.81 31.82 -0.71
CA LEU A 80 11.64 32.56 -1.68
C LEU A 80 10.93 33.83 -2.17
N ARG A 81 9.63 33.74 -2.40
CA ARG A 81 8.80 34.89 -2.79
C ARG A 81 8.70 35.95 -1.67
N LYS A 82 8.48 35.52 -0.43
CA LYS A 82 8.42 36.42 0.75
C LYS A 82 9.72 37.18 0.96
N ARG A 83 10.87 36.56 0.62
CA ARG A 83 12.20 37.22 0.68
C ARG A 83 12.49 38.12 -0.51
N GLY A 84 11.58 38.24 -1.49
CA GLY A 84 11.78 39.03 -2.70
C GLY A 84 12.67 38.34 -3.76
N GLU A 85 13.19 37.16 -3.49
CA GLU A 85 14.13 36.45 -4.36
C GLU A 85 13.51 36.07 -5.71
N VAL A 86 12.24 35.67 -5.73
CA VAL A 86 11.50 35.37 -6.97
C VAL A 86 11.37 36.66 -7.84
N THR A 87 11.19 37.81 -7.22
CA THR A 87 11.13 39.12 -7.91
C THR A 87 12.51 39.47 -8.49
N ALA A 88 13.58 39.28 -7.71
CA ALA A 88 14.93 39.47 -8.18
C ALA A 88 15.30 38.55 -9.35
N MET A 89 14.91 37.28 -9.28
CA MET A 89 15.09 36.30 -10.37
C MET A 89 14.40 36.78 -11.67
N ARG A 90 13.17 37.30 -11.54
CA ARG A 90 12.41 37.82 -12.68
C ARG A 90 13.08 39.10 -13.28
N ALA A 91 13.58 39.97 -12.42
CA ALA A 91 14.31 41.19 -12.87
C ALA A 91 15.59 40.83 -13.64
N LEU A 92 16.22 39.68 -13.31
CA LEU A 92 17.37 39.15 -14.04
C LEU A 92 16.97 38.26 -15.25
N ALA A 93 15.72 38.37 -15.71
CA ALA A 93 15.16 37.63 -16.85
C ALA A 93 15.13 36.09 -16.66
N PHE A 94 15.23 35.58 -15.43
CA PHE A 94 15.00 34.13 -15.16
C PHE A 94 13.52 33.84 -15.24
N GLY A 95 13.15 32.94 -16.15
CA GLY A 95 11.77 32.47 -16.31
C GLY A 95 11.35 31.47 -15.19
N PRO A 96 10.06 31.10 -15.14
CA PRO A 96 9.53 30.15 -14.15
C PRO A 96 10.29 28.83 -14.11
N LYS A 97 10.89 28.40 -15.21
CA LYS A 97 11.71 27.17 -15.32
C LYS A 97 12.87 27.15 -14.33
N ALA A 98 13.34 28.32 -13.86
CA ALA A 98 14.38 28.43 -12.84
C ALA A 98 13.95 27.85 -11.48
N LEU A 99 12.64 27.82 -11.19
CA LEU A 99 12.08 27.21 -9.96
C LEU A 99 11.52 25.81 -10.22
N TYR A 100 10.83 25.61 -11.35
CA TYR A 100 10.25 24.31 -11.68
C TYR A 100 11.30 23.21 -11.85
N LEU A 101 12.39 23.47 -12.57
CA LEU A 101 13.38 22.44 -12.91
C LEU A 101 14.11 21.86 -11.69
N PRO A 102 14.64 22.68 -10.74
CA PRO A 102 15.26 22.15 -9.53
C PRO A 102 14.30 21.35 -8.66
N VAL A 103 13.06 21.86 -8.47
CA VAL A 103 12.04 21.16 -7.68
C VAL A 103 11.64 19.84 -8.35
N ALA A 104 11.40 19.86 -9.67
CA ALA A 104 11.08 18.66 -10.44
C ALA A 104 12.16 17.59 -10.33
N ALA A 105 13.43 17.98 -10.44
CA ALA A 105 14.55 17.05 -10.30
C ALA A 105 14.60 16.40 -8.91
N CYS A 106 14.47 17.20 -7.84
CA CYS A 106 14.43 16.67 -6.47
C CYS A 106 13.25 15.74 -6.25
N VAL A 107 12.05 16.12 -6.72
CA VAL A 107 10.84 15.33 -6.54
C VAL A 107 10.91 14.03 -7.35
N ALA A 108 11.44 14.03 -8.55
CA ALA A 108 11.62 12.82 -9.35
C ALA A 108 12.52 11.81 -8.64
N VAL A 109 13.65 12.29 -8.08
CA VAL A 109 14.55 11.45 -7.27
C VAL A 109 13.85 10.94 -6.01
N ALA A 110 13.11 11.80 -5.32
CA ALA A 110 12.37 11.40 -4.11
C ALA A 110 11.27 10.38 -4.40
N CYS A 111 10.49 10.54 -5.47
CA CYS A 111 9.45 9.58 -5.88
C CYS A 111 10.07 8.22 -6.22
N THR A 112 11.18 8.20 -6.97
CA THR A 112 11.92 6.96 -7.26
C THR A 112 12.44 6.33 -5.98
N GLY A 113 12.98 7.14 -5.07
CA GLY A 113 13.43 6.70 -3.75
C GLY A 113 12.29 6.10 -2.92
N LEU A 114 11.10 6.68 -2.93
CA LEU A 114 9.92 6.15 -2.23
C LEU A 114 9.45 4.81 -2.80
N ILE A 115 9.52 4.60 -4.12
CA ILE A 115 9.20 3.30 -4.74
C ILE A 115 10.19 2.23 -4.28
N ALA A 116 11.48 2.53 -4.28
CA ALA A 116 12.51 1.62 -3.79
C ALA A 116 12.37 1.36 -2.28
N PHE A 117 12.08 2.40 -1.51
CA PHE A 117 11.84 2.33 -0.08
C PHE A 117 10.64 1.43 0.26
N ASP A 118 9.56 1.48 -0.52
CA ASP A 118 8.41 0.60 -0.35
C ASP A 118 8.82 -0.87 -0.43
N GLU A 119 9.53 -1.26 -1.49
CA GLU A 119 9.90 -2.66 -1.75
C GLU A 119 10.89 -3.21 -0.71
N TRP A 120 11.87 -2.42 -0.28
CA TRP A 120 12.95 -2.92 0.57
C TRP A 120 12.76 -2.67 2.06
N VAL A 121 12.07 -1.58 2.42
CA VAL A 121 11.93 -1.13 3.80
C VAL A 121 10.49 -1.25 4.29
N ALA A 122 9.51 -0.62 3.60
CA ALA A 122 8.15 -0.56 4.08
C ALA A 122 7.47 -1.92 4.17
N VAL A 123 7.71 -2.83 3.21
CA VAL A 123 7.22 -4.21 3.26
C VAL A 123 7.70 -4.95 4.51
N LYS A 124 8.98 -4.81 4.87
CA LYS A 124 9.54 -5.43 6.09
C LYS A 124 8.95 -4.80 7.35
N ALA A 125 8.92 -3.47 7.39
CA ALA A 125 8.35 -2.71 8.50
C ALA A 125 6.88 -3.08 8.74
N SER A 126 6.08 -3.22 7.67
CA SER A 126 4.67 -3.62 7.77
C SER A 126 4.50 -5.02 8.37
N ARG A 127 5.37 -5.98 8.03
CA ARG A 127 5.36 -7.32 8.63
C ARG A 127 5.70 -7.28 10.12
N THR A 128 6.78 -6.56 10.47
CA THR A 128 7.18 -6.42 11.88
C THR A 128 6.10 -5.73 12.72
N VAL A 129 5.45 -4.70 12.18
CA VAL A 129 4.32 -4.04 12.85
C VAL A 129 3.17 -5.00 13.09
N GLU A 130 2.80 -5.81 12.10
CA GLU A 130 1.74 -6.82 12.22
C GLU A 130 2.11 -7.89 13.25
N GLU A 131 3.34 -8.40 13.19
CA GLU A 131 3.84 -9.44 14.10
C GLU A 131 3.82 -8.96 15.55
N ILE A 132 4.40 -7.78 15.85
CA ILE A 132 4.41 -7.23 17.20
C ILE A 132 2.98 -6.94 17.68
N THR A 133 2.15 -6.35 16.83
CA THR A 133 0.77 -6.01 17.20
C THR A 133 -0.04 -7.27 17.52
N THR A 134 0.11 -8.32 16.73
CA THR A 134 -0.67 -9.55 16.88
C THR A 134 -0.15 -10.43 18.02
N GLN A 135 1.17 -10.61 18.11
CA GLN A 135 1.76 -11.56 19.09
C GLN A 135 1.93 -10.95 20.48
N ARG A 136 2.20 -9.65 20.58
CA ARG A 136 2.55 -9.01 21.85
C ARG A 136 1.43 -8.20 22.49
N PHE A 137 0.58 -7.55 21.67
CA PHE A 137 -0.44 -6.63 22.17
C PHE A 137 -1.87 -7.10 21.94
N ASN A 138 -2.11 -7.97 20.95
CA ASN A 138 -3.45 -8.47 20.68
C ASN A 138 -3.63 -9.81 21.38
N ARG A 139 -4.50 -9.88 22.38
CA ARG A 139 -4.86 -11.13 23.11
C ARG A 139 -5.60 -12.15 22.24
N TRP A 140 -5.97 -11.79 21.03
CA TRP A 140 -6.55 -12.64 20.01
C TRP A 140 -5.43 -13.34 19.23
N GLY A 141 -4.60 -14.11 19.96
CA GLY A 141 -3.45 -14.82 19.40
C GLY A 141 -3.80 -15.57 18.11
N ASP A 142 -2.83 -15.86 17.27
CA ASP A 142 -2.90 -16.65 16.03
C ASP A 142 -3.50 -15.98 14.78
N TRP A 143 -3.91 -14.71 14.79
CA TRP A 143 -4.43 -14.02 13.60
C TRP A 143 -3.38 -13.25 12.79
N GLY A 144 -2.10 -13.53 12.97
CA GLY A 144 -1.03 -13.03 12.10
C GLY A 144 -1.18 -13.58 10.69
N MET A 145 -1.89 -12.86 9.83
CA MET A 145 -2.28 -13.37 8.50
C MET A 145 -1.10 -13.77 7.61
N TYR A 146 0.09 -13.19 7.82
CA TYR A 146 1.23 -13.44 6.93
C TYR A 146 2.01 -14.72 7.26
N ASN A 147 2.11 -15.07 8.54
CA ASN A 147 2.85 -16.25 9.04
C ASN A 147 1.93 -17.28 9.72
N ASN A 148 0.62 -17.20 9.50
CA ASN A 148 -0.28 -18.18 10.07
C ASN A 148 -0.08 -19.52 9.33
N PRO A 149 0.40 -20.55 10.01
CA PRO A 149 0.51 -21.88 9.42
C PRO A 149 -0.87 -22.49 9.09
N LYS A 150 -1.94 -21.91 9.66
CA LYS A 150 -3.32 -22.37 9.45
C LYS A 150 -3.93 -21.63 8.27
N GLN A 151 -4.24 -22.34 7.22
CA GLN A 151 -4.81 -21.80 5.98
C GLN A 151 -6.18 -22.40 5.72
N TRP A 152 -7.13 -21.56 5.33
CA TRP A 152 -8.47 -21.97 4.94
C TRP A 152 -8.70 -21.64 3.47
N PHE A 153 -9.11 -22.63 2.70
CA PHE A 153 -9.47 -22.45 1.30
C PHE A 153 -10.87 -23.02 1.07
N ARG A 154 -11.66 -22.33 0.27
CA ARG A 154 -12.95 -22.84 -0.20
C ARG A 154 -12.90 -23.00 -1.71
N LYS A 155 -13.29 -24.17 -2.20
CA LYS A 155 -13.47 -24.44 -3.63
C LYS A 155 -14.76 -25.24 -3.83
N GLY A 156 -15.75 -24.58 -4.43
CA GLY A 156 -17.09 -25.16 -4.59
C GLY A 156 -17.73 -25.50 -3.24
N ASP A 157 -18.06 -26.76 -3.06
CA ASP A 157 -18.64 -27.36 -1.85
C ASP A 157 -17.60 -27.82 -0.82
N GLN A 158 -16.31 -27.76 -1.15
CA GLN A 158 -15.22 -28.19 -0.30
C GLN A 158 -14.53 -27.01 0.41
N ILE A 159 -14.25 -27.21 1.70
CA ILE A 159 -13.47 -26.29 2.54
C ILE A 159 -12.24 -27.05 3.03
N PHE A 160 -11.07 -26.55 2.67
CA PHE A 160 -9.78 -27.09 3.05
C PHE A 160 -9.21 -26.33 4.23
N TYR A 161 -8.84 -27.02 5.27
CA TYR A 161 -8.04 -26.52 6.37
C TYR A 161 -6.66 -27.15 6.31
N LEU A 162 -5.63 -26.34 6.16
CA LEU A 162 -4.24 -26.77 6.03
C LEU A 162 -3.42 -26.15 7.15
N ARG A 163 -2.59 -26.96 7.82
CA ARG A 163 -1.74 -26.48 8.91
C ARG A 163 -0.28 -26.83 8.60
N GLY A 164 0.44 -25.87 8.05
CA GLY A 164 1.85 -26.07 7.69
C GLY A 164 2.05 -26.71 6.31
N GLY A 165 3.25 -26.58 5.79
CA GLY A 165 3.63 -27.12 4.49
C GLY A 165 3.48 -26.14 3.31
N SER A 166 3.72 -26.66 2.12
CA SER A 166 3.64 -25.94 0.85
C SER A 166 2.91 -26.75 -0.22
N ALA A 167 2.47 -26.06 -1.27
CA ALA A 167 1.82 -26.73 -2.41
C ALA A 167 2.76 -27.67 -3.19
N GLU A 168 4.07 -27.58 -2.99
CA GLU A 168 5.10 -28.33 -3.69
C GLU A 168 5.56 -29.54 -2.87
N GLU A 169 5.73 -29.36 -1.55
CA GLU A 169 6.21 -30.39 -0.63
C GLU A 169 5.06 -31.19 0.02
N GLY A 170 3.87 -30.60 0.02
CA GLY A 170 2.68 -31.13 0.70
C GLY A 170 2.34 -30.38 1.98
N PHE A 171 1.21 -30.74 2.60
CA PHE A 171 0.66 -30.11 3.79
C PHE A 171 0.53 -31.09 4.93
N GLU A 172 0.69 -30.56 6.16
CA GLU A 172 0.53 -31.31 7.39
C GLU A 172 -0.78 -30.97 8.09
N ASN A 173 -1.36 -31.95 8.78
CA ASN A 173 -2.59 -31.79 9.57
C ASN A 173 -3.71 -31.09 8.77
N VAL A 174 -4.18 -31.79 7.77
CA VAL A 174 -5.18 -31.33 6.82
C VAL A 174 -6.56 -31.79 7.25
N ALA A 175 -7.56 -30.92 7.17
CA ALA A 175 -8.96 -31.30 7.25
C ALA A 175 -9.71 -30.78 6.00
N ILE A 176 -10.46 -31.67 5.35
CA ILE A 176 -11.26 -31.35 4.17
C ILE A 176 -12.72 -31.55 4.55
N LEU A 177 -13.51 -30.51 4.50
CA LEU A 177 -14.91 -30.46 4.81
C LEU A 177 -15.72 -30.37 3.53
N THR A 178 -16.62 -31.32 3.26
CA THR A 178 -17.57 -31.20 2.15
C THR A 178 -18.93 -30.78 2.72
N VAL A 179 -19.46 -29.67 2.18
CA VAL A 179 -20.67 -29.05 2.67
C VAL A 179 -21.76 -29.13 1.60
N THR A 180 -22.97 -29.55 1.98
CA THR A 180 -24.11 -29.54 1.05
C THR A 180 -24.57 -28.11 0.72
N PRO A 181 -25.40 -27.90 -0.33
CA PRO A 181 -25.99 -26.59 -0.65
C PRO A 181 -26.74 -25.97 0.55
N ASP A 182 -27.31 -26.79 1.42
CA ASP A 182 -28.02 -26.36 2.64
C ASP A 182 -27.08 -26.08 3.82
N PHE A 183 -25.77 -25.93 3.58
CA PHE A 183 -24.74 -25.70 4.57
C PHE A 183 -24.63 -26.77 5.66
N ARG A 184 -25.02 -28.02 5.39
CA ARG A 184 -24.79 -29.15 6.28
C ARG A 184 -23.49 -29.84 5.94
N LEU A 185 -22.76 -30.32 6.96
CA LEU A 185 -21.55 -31.10 6.78
C LEU A 185 -21.90 -32.50 6.29
N ALA A 186 -21.52 -32.78 5.03
CA ALA A 186 -21.74 -34.12 4.44
C ALA A 186 -20.59 -35.07 4.70
N ARG A 187 -19.36 -34.59 4.64
CA ARG A 187 -18.14 -35.38 4.81
C ARG A 187 -17.05 -34.57 5.45
N ARG A 188 -16.26 -35.18 6.31
CA ARG A 188 -15.04 -34.61 6.89
C ARG A 188 -13.91 -35.64 6.73
N LEU A 189 -12.84 -35.22 6.11
CA LEU A 189 -11.64 -35.97 5.82
C LEU A 189 -10.49 -35.35 6.56
N ASP A 190 -10.01 -35.98 7.62
CA ASP A 190 -8.83 -35.51 8.35
C ASP A 190 -7.63 -36.37 7.90
N ALA A 191 -6.49 -35.74 7.61
CA ALA A 191 -5.26 -36.42 7.20
C ALA A 191 -4.03 -35.82 7.92
N LYS A 192 -3.06 -36.69 8.26
CA LYS A 192 -1.79 -36.24 8.85
C LYS A 192 -0.92 -35.55 7.83
N PHE A 193 -0.85 -36.09 6.60
CA PHE A 193 -0.09 -35.51 5.48
C PHE A 193 -0.94 -35.57 4.21
N MET A 194 -0.76 -34.53 3.37
CA MET A 194 -1.39 -34.40 2.05
C MET A 194 -0.31 -34.00 1.05
N ARG A 195 0.04 -34.89 0.11
CA ARG A 195 1.06 -34.66 -0.92
C ARG A 195 0.45 -34.55 -2.29
N PRO A 196 0.91 -33.59 -3.14
CA PRO A 196 0.41 -33.46 -4.50
C PRO A 196 0.85 -34.63 -5.37
N LEU A 197 -0.09 -35.11 -6.20
CA LEU A 197 0.14 -36.00 -7.32
C LEU A 197 -0.13 -35.23 -8.63
N GLU A 198 -0.27 -35.90 -9.72
CA GLU A 198 -0.60 -35.28 -11.00
C GLU A 198 -2.06 -34.80 -11.04
N GLY A 199 -2.27 -33.61 -11.60
CA GLY A 199 -3.60 -33.01 -11.81
C GLY A 199 -4.28 -32.58 -10.51
N THR A 200 -5.45 -33.15 -10.22
CA THR A 200 -6.27 -32.86 -9.03
C THR A 200 -6.17 -33.94 -7.94
N ARG A 201 -5.34 -34.96 -8.20
CA ARG A 201 -5.15 -36.07 -7.25
C ARG A 201 -4.14 -35.76 -6.18
N TRP A 202 -4.41 -36.23 -4.98
CA TRP A 202 -3.60 -36.07 -3.81
C TRP A 202 -3.44 -37.36 -3.06
N ARG A 203 -2.25 -37.61 -2.57
CA ARG A 203 -1.97 -38.70 -1.64
C ARG A 203 -2.16 -38.22 -0.22
N LEU A 204 -3.05 -38.86 0.50
CA LEU A 204 -3.34 -38.58 1.89
C LEU A 204 -2.83 -39.74 2.76
N GLU A 205 -2.12 -39.39 3.85
CA GLU A 205 -1.57 -40.34 4.81
C GLU A 205 -2.23 -40.13 6.17
N GLY A 206 -2.55 -41.23 6.89
CA GLY A 206 -3.21 -41.20 8.19
C GLY A 206 -4.60 -40.58 8.13
N VAL A 207 -5.43 -41.12 7.25
CA VAL A 207 -6.74 -40.55 6.89
C VAL A 207 -7.83 -41.10 7.85
N VAL A 208 -8.63 -40.19 8.39
CA VAL A 208 -9.88 -40.45 9.08
C VAL A 208 -11.02 -39.85 8.29
N ASP A 209 -11.79 -40.66 7.61
CA ASP A 209 -12.92 -40.27 6.77
C ASP A 209 -14.23 -40.44 7.56
N ARG A 210 -14.92 -39.32 7.75
CA ARG A 210 -16.23 -39.29 8.44
C ARG A 210 -17.30 -38.82 7.48
N THR A 211 -18.25 -39.68 7.19
CA THR A 211 -19.42 -39.37 6.37
C THR A 211 -20.63 -39.22 7.29
N PHE A 212 -21.37 -38.12 7.11
CA PHE A 212 -22.54 -37.80 7.89
C PHE A 212 -23.80 -38.06 7.07
N THR A 213 -24.73 -38.86 7.61
CA THR A 213 -26.04 -39.08 7.00
C THR A 213 -27.03 -37.99 7.41
N PRO A 214 -28.10 -37.76 6.63
CA PRO A 214 -29.15 -36.78 7.00
C PRO A 214 -29.75 -36.99 8.39
N ASP A 215 -29.76 -38.23 8.87
CA ASP A 215 -30.31 -38.62 10.16
C ASP A 215 -29.34 -38.39 11.34
N GLY A 216 -28.18 -37.75 11.10
CA GLY A 216 -27.21 -37.42 12.13
C GLY A 216 -26.26 -38.55 12.52
N GLN A 217 -26.38 -39.74 11.89
CA GLN A 217 -25.42 -40.82 12.11
C GLN A 217 -24.10 -40.53 11.36
N SER A 218 -22.98 -40.91 11.98
CA SER A 218 -21.67 -40.78 11.34
C SER A 218 -21.03 -42.18 11.14
N GLN A 219 -20.56 -42.41 9.92
CA GLN A 219 -19.72 -43.55 9.60
C GLN A 219 -18.26 -43.09 9.59
N VAL A 220 -17.41 -43.80 10.34
CA VAL A 220 -15.98 -43.48 10.42
C VAL A 220 -15.20 -44.63 9.75
N ARG A 221 -14.31 -44.22 8.81
CA ARG A 221 -13.39 -45.16 8.15
C ARG A 221 -11.97 -44.64 8.32
N GLU A 222 -11.09 -45.45 8.84
CA GLU A 222 -9.66 -45.17 8.95
C GLU A 222 -8.90 -45.85 7.82
N VAL A 223 -8.02 -45.10 7.14
CA VAL A 223 -7.19 -45.56 6.03
C VAL A 223 -5.77 -45.08 6.26
N THR A 224 -4.80 -45.97 6.22
CA THR A 224 -3.40 -45.62 6.46
C THR A 224 -2.85 -44.67 5.37
N GLU A 225 -3.18 -44.97 4.11
CA GLU A 225 -2.78 -44.20 2.94
C GLU A 225 -3.79 -44.39 1.81
N GLY A 226 -4.09 -43.35 1.07
CA GLY A 226 -5.00 -43.41 -0.07
C GLY A 226 -4.83 -42.27 -1.06
N GLU A 227 -5.20 -42.49 -2.30
CA GLU A 227 -5.26 -41.47 -3.32
C GLU A 227 -6.69 -40.94 -3.43
N TYR A 228 -6.81 -39.61 -3.39
CA TYR A 228 -8.09 -38.92 -3.44
C TYR A 228 -8.07 -37.85 -4.54
N ASP A 229 -9.10 -37.79 -5.35
CA ASP A 229 -9.33 -36.67 -6.25
C ASP A 229 -10.11 -35.58 -5.49
N LEU A 230 -9.41 -34.52 -5.18
CA LEU A 230 -9.97 -33.38 -4.43
C LEU A 230 -10.50 -32.30 -5.37
N GLY A 231 -10.48 -32.50 -6.69
CA GLY A 231 -10.88 -31.52 -7.67
C GLY A 231 -10.07 -30.21 -7.64
N ALA A 232 -9.03 -30.14 -6.79
CA ALA A 232 -8.20 -28.97 -6.57
C ALA A 232 -6.73 -29.29 -6.91
N PRO A 233 -6.17 -28.72 -8.00
CA PRO A 233 -4.77 -28.92 -8.34
C PRO A 233 -3.86 -28.20 -7.31
N ALA A 234 -2.59 -28.64 -7.20
CA ALA A 234 -1.61 -28.07 -6.27
C ALA A 234 -1.45 -26.55 -6.40
N LYS A 235 -1.59 -26.00 -7.61
CA LYS A 235 -1.57 -24.56 -7.85
C LYS A 235 -2.65 -23.77 -7.10
N THR A 236 -3.79 -24.41 -6.76
CA THR A 236 -4.85 -23.79 -5.94
C THR A 236 -4.33 -23.38 -4.56
N PHE A 237 -3.43 -24.17 -3.99
CA PHE A 237 -2.88 -23.97 -2.66
C PHE A 237 -1.58 -23.13 -2.64
N ARG A 238 -1.10 -22.66 -3.79
CA ARG A 238 -0.02 -21.65 -3.90
C ARG A 238 -0.47 -20.26 -3.44
N ILE A 239 -1.76 -20.10 -3.20
CA ILE A 239 -2.34 -18.85 -2.74
C ILE A 239 -1.93 -18.65 -1.28
N ARG A 240 -1.08 -17.66 -1.03
CA ARG A 240 -0.64 -17.31 0.32
C ARG A 240 -1.69 -16.43 1.00
N PRO A 241 -2.07 -16.73 2.24
CA PRO A 241 -2.82 -15.78 3.05
C PRO A 241 -1.95 -14.56 3.33
N GLY A 242 -2.59 -13.41 3.58
CA GLY A 242 -1.88 -12.20 3.95
C GLY A 242 -2.37 -10.97 3.21
N ARG A 243 -1.99 -9.82 3.74
CA ARG A 243 -2.34 -8.53 3.14
C ARG A 243 -1.39 -8.21 1.98
N PRO A 244 -1.91 -7.72 0.84
CA PRO A 244 -1.07 -7.41 -0.31
C PRO A 244 0.00 -6.36 -0.02
N GLU A 245 -0.22 -5.48 0.97
CA GLU A 245 0.74 -4.45 1.39
C GLU A 245 2.01 -5.05 2.02
N GLN A 246 1.93 -6.27 2.54
CA GLN A 246 3.04 -7.01 3.19
C GLN A 246 3.82 -7.89 2.22
N MET A 247 3.43 -7.95 0.95
CA MET A 247 4.04 -8.79 -0.08
C MET A 247 5.02 -7.97 -0.92
N ARG A 248 6.17 -8.52 -1.27
CA ARG A 248 7.07 -7.94 -2.26
C ARG A 248 6.44 -7.98 -3.66
N LEU A 249 6.89 -7.13 -4.56
CA LEU A 249 6.35 -7.03 -5.92
C LEU A 249 6.33 -8.36 -6.68
N ALA A 250 7.38 -9.18 -6.55
CA ALA A 250 7.43 -10.49 -7.18
C ALA A 250 6.33 -11.42 -6.66
N VAL A 251 6.19 -11.51 -5.32
CA VAL A 251 5.17 -12.33 -4.65
C VAL A 251 3.77 -11.82 -4.97
N LEU A 252 3.58 -10.49 -4.98
CA LEU A 252 2.30 -9.86 -5.29
C LEU A 252 1.83 -10.19 -6.72
N ARG A 253 2.75 -10.15 -7.70
CA ARG A 253 2.45 -10.54 -9.10
C ARG A 253 2.11 -12.02 -9.22
N GLU A 254 2.85 -12.88 -8.52
CA GLU A 254 2.58 -14.32 -8.46
C GLU A 254 1.19 -14.58 -7.87
N GLN A 255 0.84 -13.91 -6.76
CA GLN A 255 -0.47 -14.04 -6.13
C GLN A 255 -1.62 -13.57 -7.03
N ILE A 256 -1.43 -12.50 -7.79
CA ILE A 256 -2.44 -12.04 -8.76
C ILE A 256 -2.69 -13.12 -9.84
N ARG A 257 -1.62 -13.73 -10.37
CA ARG A 257 -1.72 -14.80 -11.37
C ARG A 257 -2.38 -16.04 -10.79
N ALA A 258 -1.89 -16.53 -9.64
CA ALA A 258 -2.42 -17.72 -8.99
C ALA A 258 -3.91 -17.59 -8.66
N ARG A 259 -4.35 -16.41 -8.18
CA ARG A 259 -5.76 -16.14 -7.90
C ARG A 259 -6.60 -16.11 -9.17
N GLY A 260 -6.10 -15.49 -10.24
CA GLY A 260 -6.78 -15.47 -11.55
C GLY A 260 -6.97 -16.87 -12.14
N GLU A 261 -5.96 -17.75 -12.04
CA GLU A 261 -6.03 -19.13 -12.53
C GLU A 261 -7.09 -19.98 -11.81
N VAL A 262 -7.41 -19.65 -10.57
CA VAL A 262 -8.38 -20.37 -9.74
C VAL A 262 -9.74 -19.68 -9.68
N GLY A 263 -9.88 -18.52 -10.35
CA GLY A 263 -11.12 -17.74 -10.36
C GLY A 263 -11.40 -17.00 -9.05
N LEU A 264 -10.38 -16.77 -8.21
CA LEU A 264 -10.51 -15.98 -6.98
C LEU A 264 -10.31 -14.50 -7.26
N ASP A 265 -10.97 -13.66 -6.46
CA ASP A 265 -10.82 -12.21 -6.58
C ASP A 265 -9.38 -11.76 -6.30
N SER A 266 -8.78 -11.10 -7.27
CA SER A 266 -7.43 -10.55 -7.22
C SER A 266 -7.41 -9.01 -7.25
N ARG A 267 -8.57 -8.34 -7.20
CA ARG A 267 -8.69 -6.89 -7.37
C ARG A 267 -7.92 -6.09 -6.34
N GLN A 268 -8.01 -6.48 -5.06
CA GLN A 268 -7.28 -5.83 -4.00
C GLN A 268 -5.76 -5.94 -4.22
N PHE A 269 -5.28 -7.10 -4.68
CA PHE A 269 -3.87 -7.33 -4.98
C PHE A 269 -3.41 -6.51 -6.19
N SER A 270 -4.21 -6.49 -7.25
CA SER A 270 -3.94 -5.70 -8.45
C SER A 270 -3.96 -4.20 -8.14
N LEU A 271 -4.93 -3.72 -7.36
CA LEU A 271 -5.00 -2.33 -6.92
C LEU A 271 -3.75 -1.93 -6.11
N THR A 272 -3.33 -2.77 -5.17
CA THR A 272 -2.12 -2.53 -4.38
C THR A 272 -0.87 -2.51 -5.25
N LEU A 273 -0.76 -3.42 -6.24
CA LEU A 273 0.34 -3.42 -7.19
C LEU A 273 0.47 -2.09 -7.93
N HIS A 274 -0.62 -1.58 -8.48
CA HIS A 274 -0.62 -0.29 -9.19
C HIS A 274 -0.39 0.89 -8.25
N ASN A 275 -0.96 0.88 -7.05
CA ASN A 275 -0.79 1.93 -6.06
C ASN A 275 0.66 2.09 -5.57
N ARG A 276 1.46 1.03 -5.54
CA ARG A 276 2.90 1.11 -5.20
C ARG A 276 3.69 2.03 -6.13
N PHE A 277 3.23 2.18 -7.36
CA PHE A 277 3.82 3.10 -8.33
C PHE A 277 3.05 4.41 -8.41
N ALA A 278 1.73 4.34 -8.56
CA ALA A 278 0.88 5.50 -8.76
C ALA A 278 0.93 6.48 -7.59
N TYR A 279 0.94 5.97 -6.34
CA TYR A 279 0.91 6.82 -5.16
C TYR A 279 2.21 7.63 -4.95
N PRO A 280 3.42 7.04 -4.94
CA PRO A 280 4.65 7.83 -4.86
C PRO A 280 4.80 8.79 -6.04
N LEU A 281 4.48 8.35 -7.26
CA LEU A 281 4.57 9.17 -8.47
C LEU A 281 3.59 10.35 -8.46
N ALA A 282 2.46 10.25 -7.75
CA ALA A 282 1.53 11.38 -7.58
C ALA A 282 2.18 12.58 -6.91
N GLY A 283 3.22 12.38 -6.10
CA GLY A 283 4.01 13.46 -5.51
C GLY A 283 4.65 14.38 -6.55
N PHE A 284 4.98 13.88 -7.74
CA PHE A 284 5.60 14.67 -8.79
C PHE A 284 4.66 15.74 -9.37
N PRO A 285 3.51 15.42 -9.97
CA PRO A 285 2.58 16.43 -10.46
C PRO A 285 2.00 17.28 -9.32
N ALA A 286 1.83 16.73 -8.12
CA ALA A 286 1.37 17.48 -6.97
C ALA A 286 2.32 18.59 -6.56
N ALA A 287 3.64 18.32 -6.52
CA ALA A 287 4.64 19.32 -6.21
C ALA A 287 4.71 20.40 -7.30
N LEU A 288 4.64 20.03 -8.58
CA LEU A 288 4.60 21.00 -9.69
C LEU A 288 3.35 21.87 -9.64
N LEU A 289 2.21 21.30 -9.30
CA LEU A 289 0.97 22.04 -9.07
C LEU A 289 1.14 23.04 -7.92
N ALA A 290 1.77 22.63 -6.81
CA ALA A 290 2.04 23.53 -5.68
C ALA A 290 2.99 24.69 -6.04
N VAL A 291 4.03 24.43 -6.86
CA VAL A 291 4.87 25.51 -7.42
C VAL A 291 4.03 26.50 -8.24
N GLY A 292 3.15 25.97 -9.10
CA GLY A 292 2.24 26.80 -9.93
C GLY A 292 1.29 27.65 -9.10
N LEU A 293 0.73 27.08 -8.03
CA LEU A 293 -0.12 27.81 -7.08
C LEU A 293 0.65 28.91 -6.37
N ALA A 294 1.85 28.61 -5.85
CA ALA A 294 2.69 29.58 -5.13
C ALA A 294 3.20 30.71 -6.00
N LEU A 295 3.32 30.53 -7.32
CA LEU A 295 3.73 31.55 -8.27
C LEU A 295 2.60 32.48 -8.74
N ARG A 296 1.33 32.18 -8.40
CA ARG A 296 0.19 33.05 -8.78
C ARG A 296 0.34 34.46 -8.17
N PRO A 297 -0.01 35.52 -8.91
CA PRO A 297 -0.07 36.82 -8.35
C PRO A 297 -1.17 36.89 -7.28
N SER A 298 -0.77 36.95 -6.03
CA SER A 298 -1.66 37.11 -4.90
C SER A 298 -1.21 38.31 -4.08
N ARG A 299 -2.15 39.19 -3.71
CA ARG A 299 -1.88 40.32 -2.83
C ARG A 299 -1.47 39.91 -1.41
N LYS A 300 -1.82 38.68 -1.01
CA LYS A 300 -1.50 38.10 0.31
C LYS A 300 -0.63 36.86 0.14
N GLY A 301 0.57 36.98 -0.43
CA GLY A 301 1.52 35.88 -0.65
C GLY A 301 2.16 35.39 0.66
N HIS A 302 1.34 34.88 1.58
CA HIS A 302 1.82 34.36 2.85
C HIS A 302 2.08 32.85 2.75
N LEU A 303 3.13 32.38 3.42
CA LEU A 303 3.46 30.97 3.59
C LEU A 303 2.24 30.15 4.05
N THR A 304 1.43 30.71 4.93
CA THR A 304 0.18 30.11 5.43
C THR A 304 -0.79 29.77 4.30
N VAL A 305 -0.95 30.64 3.29
CA VAL A 305 -1.85 30.39 2.14
C VAL A 305 -1.35 29.20 1.32
N ALA A 306 -0.04 29.11 1.07
CA ALA A 306 0.53 27.98 0.34
C ALA A 306 0.37 26.65 1.10
N ILE A 307 0.50 26.67 2.43
CA ILE A 307 0.28 25.47 3.26
C ILE A 307 -1.20 25.07 3.20
N VAL A 308 -2.13 26.02 3.32
CA VAL A 308 -3.58 25.73 3.27
C VAL A 308 -3.98 25.21 1.89
N GLU A 309 -3.53 25.84 0.80
CA GLU A 309 -3.77 25.36 -0.57
C GLU A 309 -3.19 23.95 -0.76
N GLY A 310 -1.97 23.71 -0.29
CA GLY A 310 -1.32 22.42 -0.36
C GLY A 310 -2.09 21.34 0.44
N LEU A 311 -2.54 21.68 1.64
CA LEU A 311 -3.36 20.79 2.47
C LEU A 311 -4.69 20.44 1.79
N LEU A 312 -5.33 21.43 1.15
CA LEU A 312 -6.56 21.20 0.41
C LEU A 312 -6.36 20.25 -0.78
N VAL A 313 -5.25 20.39 -1.50
CA VAL A 313 -4.86 19.45 -2.57
C VAL A 313 -4.63 18.05 -1.99
N CYS A 314 -3.95 17.92 -0.85
CA CYS A 314 -3.73 16.63 -0.18
C CYS A 314 -5.05 15.96 0.19
N VAL A 315 -5.96 16.70 0.84
CA VAL A 315 -7.27 16.18 1.27
C VAL A 315 -8.09 15.74 0.05
N THR A 316 -8.14 16.58 -1.00
CA THR A 316 -8.87 16.24 -2.24
C THR A 316 -8.30 14.99 -2.91
N MET A 317 -6.98 14.90 -3.01
CA MET A 317 -6.31 13.73 -3.57
C MET A 317 -6.61 12.47 -2.75
N TRP A 318 -6.53 12.56 -1.43
CA TRP A 318 -6.78 11.41 -0.55
C TRP A 318 -8.24 10.95 -0.62
N SER A 319 -9.18 11.89 -0.61
CA SER A 319 -10.61 11.59 -0.79
C SER A 319 -10.87 10.89 -2.12
N LEU A 320 -10.25 11.39 -3.19
CA LEU A 320 -10.38 10.77 -4.52
C LEU A 320 -9.79 9.35 -4.56
N MET A 321 -8.66 9.12 -3.88
CA MET A 321 -8.07 7.78 -3.75
C MET A 321 -9.00 6.81 -3.02
N VAL A 322 -9.64 7.25 -1.93
CA VAL A 322 -10.61 6.44 -1.18
C VAL A 322 -11.81 6.08 -2.05
N VAL A 323 -12.38 7.06 -2.75
CA VAL A 323 -13.50 6.83 -3.68
C VAL A 323 -13.11 5.88 -4.81
N ALA A 324 -11.97 6.12 -5.47
CA ALA A 324 -11.49 5.27 -6.55
C ALA A 324 -11.23 3.82 -6.08
N ARG A 325 -10.65 3.64 -4.88
CA ARG A 325 -10.46 2.33 -4.25
C ARG A 325 -11.80 1.62 -4.04
N THR A 326 -12.78 2.32 -3.48
CA THR A 326 -14.11 1.75 -3.23
C THR A 326 -14.77 1.31 -4.53
N LEU A 327 -14.70 2.13 -5.59
CA LEU A 327 -15.25 1.81 -6.90
C LEU A 327 -14.52 0.62 -7.57
N ALA A 328 -13.21 0.48 -7.36
CA ALA A 328 -12.45 -0.67 -7.86
C ALA A 328 -12.84 -1.97 -7.15
N LEU A 329 -12.99 -1.93 -5.82
CA LEU A 329 -13.38 -3.09 -5.03
C LEU A 329 -14.84 -3.50 -5.25
N SER A 330 -15.72 -2.54 -5.61
CA SER A 330 -17.13 -2.79 -5.97
C SER A 330 -17.35 -3.13 -7.45
N GLU A 331 -16.31 -3.50 -8.19
CA GLU A 331 -16.36 -3.93 -9.61
C GLU A 331 -16.73 -2.87 -10.64
N ARG A 332 -16.90 -1.61 -10.22
CA ARG A 332 -17.29 -0.52 -11.11
C ARG A 332 -16.13 0.08 -11.91
N LEU A 333 -14.89 -0.07 -11.41
CA LEU A 333 -13.68 0.40 -12.07
C LEU A 333 -12.63 -0.70 -12.11
N THR A 334 -11.79 -0.70 -13.16
CA THR A 334 -10.62 -1.57 -13.17
C THR A 334 -9.60 -1.12 -12.12
N PRO A 335 -8.90 -2.04 -11.42
CA PRO A 335 -7.92 -1.69 -10.39
C PRO A 335 -6.82 -0.76 -10.90
N ALA A 336 -6.36 -0.96 -12.13
CA ALA A 336 -5.36 -0.11 -12.76
C ALA A 336 -5.85 1.33 -12.92
N PHE A 337 -7.04 1.51 -13.51
CA PHE A 337 -7.61 2.85 -13.72
C PHE A 337 -7.84 3.57 -12.38
N ALA A 338 -8.41 2.89 -11.39
CA ALA A 338 -8.65 3.44 -10.07
C ALA A 338 -7.37 3.93 -9.37
N ALA A 339 -6.28 3.16 -9.48
CA ALA A 339 -5.00 3.54 -8.89
C ALA A 339 -4.38 4.78 -9.54
N TRP A 340 -4.48 4.91 -10.87
CA TRP A 340 -3.84 6.00 -11.62
C TRP A 340 -4.71 7.24 -11.77
N LEU A 341 -6.03 7.17 -11.52
CA LEU A 341 -6.98 8.28 -11.66
C LEU A 341 -6.57 9.53 -10.86
N PRO A 342 -6.24 9.46 -9.55
CA PRO A 342 -5.83 10.63 -8.79
C PRO A 342 -4.56 11.28 -9.34
N THR A 343 -3.56 10.47 -9.71
CA THR A 343 -2.30 10.93 -10.29
C THR A 343 -2.53 11.62 -11.63
N SER A 344 -3.36 11.06 -12.49
CA SER A 344 -3.70 11.64 -13.80
C SER A 344 -4.39 13.00 -13.68
N LEU A 345 -5.30 13.16 -12.72
CA LEU A 345 -5.96 14.44 -12.46
C LEU A 345 -4.98 15.51 -11.96
N LEU A 346 -4.01 15.12 -11.12
CA LEU A 346 -2.95 16.03 -10.70
C LEU A 346 -2.06 16.46 -11.87
N VAL A 347 -1.74 15.56 -12.80
CA VAL A 347 -0.98 15.89 -14.03
C VAL A 347 -1.74 16.91 -14.85
N VAL A 348 -3.04 16.68 -15.09
CA VAL A 348 -3.88 17.64 -15.83
C VAL A 348 -3.92 19.00 -15.10
N GLY A 349 -4.13 19.01 -13.79
CA GLY A 349 -4.14 20.23 -12.99
C GLY A 349 -2.81 21.00 -13.05
N ALA A 350 -1.70 20.32 -12.89
CA ALA A 350 -0.36 20.91 -12.98
C ALA A 350 -0.09 21.47 -14.37
N PHE A 351 -0.46 20.74 -15.42
CA PHE A 351 -0.31 21.17 -16.82
C PHE A 351 -1.15 22.41 -17.14
N LEU A 352 -2.41 22.45 -16.73
CA LEU A 352 -3.28 23.62 -16.92
C LEU A 352 -2.74 24.87 -16.22
N LEU A 353 -2.18 24.71 -15.01
CA LEU A 353 -1.55 25.83 -14.31
C LEU A 353 -0.27 26.32 -15.01
N TRP A 354 0.52 25.40 -15.51
CA TRP A 354 1.73 25.72 -16.26
C TRP A 354 1.41 26.50 -17.55
N LEU A 355 0.44 26.06 -18.35
CA LEU A 355 -0.04 26.75 -19.55
C LEU A 355 -0.55 28.18 -19.24
N ARG A 356 -1.31 28.32 -18.14
CA ARG A 356 -1.77 29.67 -17.72
C ARG A 356 -0.62 30.55 -17.26
N GLY A 357 0.45 30.00 -16.73
CA GLY A 357 1.66 30.73 -16.34
C GLY A 357 2.42 31.24 -17.54
N GLU A 358 2.61 30.45 -18.59
CA GLU A 358 3.30 30.87 -19.83
C GLU A 358 2.46 31.83 -20.68
N GLY A 359 1.15 31.61 -20.81
CA GLY A 359 0.27 32.50 -21.58
C GLY A 359 0.14 33.93 -21.02
N ARG A 360 0.46 34.16 -19.75
CA ARG A 360 0.52 35.49 -19.13
C ARG A 360 1.84 36.18 -19.37
N LEU A 361 2.93 35.49 -19.62
CA LEU A 361 4.23 36.03 -19.96
C LEU A 361 4.30 36.49 -21.43
N GLY A 362 3.51 35.86 -22.32
CA GLY A 362 3.40 36.27 -23.73
C GLY A 362 2.51 37.49 -23.98
N ARG A 363 1.66 37.90 -23.04
CA ARG A 363 0.76 39.05 -23.15
C ARG A 363 1.26 40.34 -22.48
N GLY A 364 2.39 40.29 -21.80
CA GLY A 364 2.98 41.44 -21.13
C GLY A 364 4.08 42.17 -21.92
N GLY A 365 4.24 41.83 -23.20
CA GLY A 365 5.26 42.39 -24.11
C GLY A 365 4.68 43.04 -25.36
N GLY A 366 3.46 43.61 -25.24
CA GLY A 366 2.86 44.43 -26.29
C GLY A 366 2.45 45.78 -25.77
#